data_ebacf9ab1861164671da571208913e33
#
_entry.id   ebacf9ab1861164671da571208913e33
#
_cell.length_a   1.000
_cell.length_b   1.000
_cell.length_c   1.000
_cell.angle_alpha   90.00
_cell.angle_beta   90.00
_cell.angle_gamma   90.00
#
_symmetry.space_group_name_H-M   'P 1'
#
loop_
_entity.id
_entity.type
_entity.pdbx_description
1 polymer ?
#
loop_
_entity_poly.entity_id
_entity_poly.type
_entity_poly.pdbx_seq_one_letter_code
_entity_poly.pdbx_strand_id
1 'polypeptide(L)'
;MSPDDLSTFIDECEKKEVTFVACEWGGPNFDVLHSDERVTLLTCLREPIKRLISNYNYDHYWMWTKSKNYQEYLNEGNLHSSPEYYTKIFARGLLDTQLALTNLSKFDHVIVAEDGMDSLNELGWIKESDTTHPTFGDKKRAAILFLKLRWFRLFNYLKNKKFTPPSDMNIAELNTSDLMIYNSFRR
;
A
#
# COMPACT_ATOMS: atom_id res chain seq x y z
N MET A 1 -3.93 18.58 -5.12
CA MET A 1 -5.01 18.77 -6.12
C MET A 1 -6.11 19.54 -5.41
N SER A 2 -6.54 20.68 -5.95
CA SER A 2 -7.68 21.46 -5.42
C SER A 2 -8.99 20.69 -5.68
N PRO A 3 -10.11 21.04 -5.01
CA PRO A 3 -11.42 20.46 -5.33
C PRO A 3 -11.79 20.61 -6.81
N ASP A 4 -11.55 21.79 -7.39
CA ASP A 4 -11.86 22.08 -8.81
C ASP A 4 -10.99 21.24 -9.76
N ASP A 5 -9.71 21.06 -9.44
CA ASP A 5 -8.81 20.20 -10.22
C ASP A 5 -9.28 18.74 -10.18
N LEU A 6 -9.83 18.28 -9.04
CA LEU A 6 -10.28 16.90 -8.88
C LEU A 6 -11.58 16.66 -9.67
N SER A 7 -12.53 17.60 -9.64
CA SER A 7 -13.75 17.53 -10.46
C SER A 7 -13.42 17.52 -11.95
N THR A 8 -12.53 18.41 -12.39
CA THR A 8 -12.03 18.42 -13.78
C THR A 8 -11.36 17.11 -14.16
N PHE A 9 -10.60 16.50 -13.24
CA PHE A 9 -9.98 15.21 -13.48
C PHE A 9 -11.00 14.09 -13.65
N ILE A 10 -12.09 14.08 -12.85
CA ILE A 10 -13.19 13.11 -13.00
C ILE A 10 -13.86 13.27 -14.38
N ASP A 11 -14.15 14.51 -14.78
CA ASP A 11 -14.73 14.79 -16.10
C ASP A 11 -13.84 14.31 -17.26
N GLU A 12 -12.52 14.46 -17.11
CA GLU A 12 -11.57 13.95 -18.10
C GLU A 12 -11.53 12.42 -18.12
N CYS A 13 -11.62 11.77 -16.95
CA CYS A 13 -11.69 10.31 -16.86
C CYS A 13 -12.92 9.78 -17.58
N GLU A 14 -14.10 10.38 -17.32
CA GLU A 14 -15.34 9.99 -17.98
C GLU A 14 -15.24 10.19 -19.50
N LYS A 15 -14.78 11.35 -19.96
CA LYS A 15 -14.59 11.63 -21.39
C LYS A 15 -13.65 10.67 -22.09
N LYS A 16 -12.66 10.11 -21.37
CA LYS A 16 -11.68 9.16 -21.89
C LYS A 16 -12.07 7.70 -21.63
N GLU A 17 -13.27 7.46 -21.10
CA GLU A 17 -13.77 6.14 -20.72
C GLU A 17 -12.83 5.38 -19.76
N VAL A 18 -12.18 6.13 -18.85
CA VAL A 18 -11.32 5.54 -17.82
C VAL A 18 -12.18 4.95 -16.72
N THR A 19 -12.13 3.63 -16.55
CA THR A 19 -12.93 2.90 -15.59
C THR A 19 -12.24 2.62 -14.26
N PHE A 20 -10.94 2.85 -14.17
CA PHE A 20 -10.17 2.61 -12.96
C PHE A 20 -9.00 3.58 -12.82
N VAL A 21 -8.86 4.15 -11.62
CA VAL A 21 -7.73 5.01 -11.26
C VAL A 21 -7.13 4.50 -9.95
N ALA A 22 -5.86 4.12 -9.97
CA ALA A 22 -5.11 3.78 -8.76
C ALA A 22 -4.39 5.02 -8.22
N CYS A 23 -4.59 5.31 -6.94
CA CYS A 23 -3.87 6.37 -6.23
C CYS A 23 -2.99 5.73 -5.14
N GLU A 24 -1.69 5.73 -5.35
CA GLU A 24 -0.72 5.13 -4.40
C GLU A 24 -0.11 6.16 -3.45
N TRP A 25 -0.19 7.44 -3.80
CA TRP A 25 0.56 8.51 -3.14
C TRP A 25 -0.34 9.65 -2.69
N GLY A 26 -0.51 9.75 -1.38
CA GLY A 26 -1.24 10.84 -0.75
C GLY A 26 -2.77 10.65 -0.74
N GLY A 27 -3.43 11.34 0.17
CA GLY A 27 -4.89 11.36 0.26
C GLY A 27 -5.47 12.47 -0.60
N PRO A 28 -6.30 12.17 -1.60
CA PRO A 28 -7.08 13.18 -2.31
C PRO A 28 -8.12 13.83 -1.40
N ASN A 29 -8.90 14.75 -1.91
CA ASN A 29 -10.07 15.23 -1.21
C ASN A 29 -11.19 14.19 -1.29
N PHE A 30 -11.33 13.39 -0.24
CA PHE A 30 -12.33 12.31 -0.17
C PHE A 30 -13.77 12.83 -0.18
N ASP A 31 -14.02 14.08 0.28
CA ASP A 31 -15.36 14.67 0.23
C ASP A 31 -15.81 14.92 -1.21
N VAL A 32 -14.92 15.44 -2.05
CA VAL A 32 -15.21 15.66 -3.46
C VAL A 32 -15.45 14.34 -4.18
N LEU A 33 -14.61 13.34 -3.94
CA LEU A 33 -14.77 12.02 -4.57
C LEU A 33 -16.05 11.32 -4.14
N HIS A 34 -16.36 11.35 -2.84
CA HIS A 34 -17.56 10.70 -2.30
C HIS A 34 -18.85 11.39 -2.74
N SER A 35 -18.81 12.69 -3.00
CA SER A 35 -20.01 13.45 -3.44
C SER A 35 -20.31 13.29 -4.93
N ASP A 36 -19.41 12.73 -5.72
CA ASP A 36 -19.62 12.51 -7.15
C ASP A 36 -20.14 11.09 -7.41
N GLU A 37 -21.41 10.99 -7.85
CA GLU A 37 -22.10 9.72 -8.06
C GLU A 37 -21.45 8.81 -9.13
N ARG A 38 -20.54 9.36 -9.93
CA ARG A 38 -19.77 8.60 -10.95
C ARG A 38 -18.57 7.86 -10.34
N VAL A 39 -18.21 8.16 -9.09
CA VAL A 39 -17.02 7.66 -8.44
C VAL A 39 -17.39 6.59 -7.41
N THR A 40 -16.79 5.43 -7.54
CA THR A 40 -16.81 4.38 -6.50
C THR A 40 -15.45 4.34 -5.80
N LEU A 41 -15.44 4.62 -4.52
CA LEU A 41 -14.23 4.63 -3.69
C LEU A 41 -13.97 3.24 -3.11
N LEU A 42 -12.79 2.71 -3.44
CA LEU A 42 -12.35 1.42 -2.94
C LEU A 42 -10.95 1.53 -2.32
N THR A 43 -10.75 0.88 -1.20
CA THR A 43 -9.42 0.70 -0.60
C THR A 43 -9.22 -0.70 -0.05
N CYS A 44 -7.95 -1.10 0.10
CA CYS A 44 -7.58 -2.37 0.70
C CYS A 44 -6.65 -2.12 1.89
N LEU A 45 -7.07 -2.57 3.06
CA LEU A 45 -6.28 -2.57 4.27
C LEU A 45 -5.64 -3.93 4.46
N ARG A 46 -4.42 -3.92 4.94
CA ARG A 46 -3.69 -5.10 5.38
C ARG A 46 -3.26 -4.89 6.82
N GLU A 47 -3.09 -5.96 7.57
CA GLU A 47 -2.56 -5.87 8.92
C GLU A 47 -1.26 -5.03 8.91
N PRO A 48 -1.19 -3.92 9.72
CA PRO A 48 -0.15 -2.90 9.59
C PRO A 48 1.27 -3.41 9.73
N ILE A 49 1.51 -4.34 10.65
CA ILE A 49 2.84 -4.93 10.86
C ILE A 49 3.24 -5.78 9.65
N LYS A 50 2.31 -6.61 9.14
CA LYS A 50 2.54 -7.43 7.94
C LYS A 50 2.77 -6.55 6.70
N ARG A 51 2.03 -5.43 6.59
CA ARG A 51 2.23 -4.45 5.53
C ARG A 51 3.65 -3.91 5.57
N LEU A 52 4.09 -3.43 6.72
CA LEU A 52 5.40 -2.81 6.89
C LEU A 52 6.55 -3.80 6.62
N ILE A 53 6.43 -5.04 7.11
CA ILE A 53 7.38 -6.12 6.80
C ILE A 53 7.39 -6.45 5.30
N SER A 54 6.22 -6.48 4.69
CA SER A 54 6.07 -6.74 3.25
C SER A 54 6.73 -5.65 2.42
N ASN A 55 6.51 -4.38 2.76
CA ASN A 55 7.13 -3.25 2.09
C ASN A 55 8.65 -3.28 2.21
N TYR A 56 9.17 -3.55 3.42
CA TYR A 56 10.61 -3.70 3.62
C TYR A 56 11.23 -4.76 2.70
N ASN A 57 10.59 -5.95 2.65
CA ASN A 57 11.06 -7.02 1.76
C ASN A 57 10.92 -6.62 0.28
N TYR A 58 9.83 -5.97 -0.09
CA TYR A 58 9.59 -5.50 -1.45
C TYR A 58 10.60 -4.45 -1.88
N ASP A 59 10.86 -3.44 -1.05
CA ASP A 59 11.80 -2.37 -1.34
C ASP A 59 13.24 -2.89 -1.44
N HIS A 60 13.60 -3.89 -0.64
CA HIS A 60 14.84 -4.62 -0.81
C HIS A 60 14.88 -5.42 -2.12
N TYR A 61 13.81 -6.12 -2.44
CA TYR A 61 13.70 -6.91 -3.67
C TYR A 61 13.81 -6.03 -4.92
N TRP A 62 13.11 -4.90 -4.95
CA TRP A 62 13.17 -3.94 -6.05
C TRP A 62 14.35 -2.98 -5.95
N MET A 63 15.07 -3.02 -4.84
CA MET A 63 16.25 -2.20 -4.58
C MET A 63 15.95 -0.71 -4.50
N TRP A 64 14.80 -0.39 -4.00
CA TRP A 64 14.39 0.97 -3.71
C TRP A 64 14.96 1.49 -2.41
N THR A 65 15.28 0.59 -1.46
CA THR A 65 15.98 0.93 -0.23
C THR A 65 17.47 0.59 -0.30
N LYS A 66 18.28 1.35 0.43
CA LYS A 66 19.70 1.07 0.70
C LYS A 66 19.94 0.62 2.14
N SER A 67 18.89 0.65 2.96
CA SER A 67 18.94 0.30 4.37
C SER A 67 19.47 -1.11 4.58
N LYS A 68 20.34 -1.28 5.56
CA LYS A 68 20.97 -2.56 5.87
C LYS A 68 20.17 -3.37 6.89
N ASN A 69 19.33 -2.69 7.65
CA ASN A 69 18.51 -3.26 8.70
C ASN A 69 17.17 -2.53 8.78
N TYR A 70 16.26 -3.09 9.59
CA TYR A 70 14.91 -2.61 9.69
C TYR A 70 14.79 -1.21 10.33
N GLN A 71 15.66 -0.90 11.31
CA GLN A 71 15.68 0.42 11.96
C GLN A 71 16.10 1.53 10.98
N GLU A 72 17.12 1.26 10.17
CA GLU A 72 17.52 2.21 9.11
C GLU A 72 16.37 2.42 8.12
N TYR A 73 15.64 1.36 7.76
CA TYR A 73 14.50 1.44 6.85
C TYR A 73 13.40 2.34 7.39
N LEU A 74 13.01 2.18 8.65
CA LEU A 74 12.01 3.04 9.29
C LEU A 74 12.41 4.52 9.29
N ASN A 75 13.71 4.79 9.37
CA ASN A 75 14.29 6.14 9.39
C ASN A 75 14.44 6.76 7.99
N GLU A 76 14.15 6.04 6.91
CA GLU A 76 14.23 6.59 5.55
C GLU A 76 13.24 7.74 5.30
N GLY A 77 12.17 7.82 6.11
CA GLY A 77 11.20 8.90 6.05
C GLY A 77 10.30 8.88 4.80
N ASN A 78 10.36 7.83 4.00
CA ASN A 78 9.44 7.65 2.89
C ASN A 78 8.12 7.03 3.36
N LEU A 79 7.08 7.15 2.54
CA LEU A 79 5.75 6.68 2.90
C LEU A 79 5.69 5.16 3.10
N HIS A 80 6.42 4.37 2.28
CA HIS A 80 6.48 2.91 2.38
C HIS A 80 7.07 2.42 3.69
N SER A 81 8.12 3.08 4.18
CA SER A 81 8.80 2.75 5.43
C SER A 81 8.11 3.37 6.65
N SER A 82 7.15 4.27 6.43
CA SER A 82 6.54 5.04 7.52
C SER A 82 5.61 4.17 8.37
N PRO A 83 5.78 4.18 9.71
CA PRO A 83 4.72 3.80 10.63
C PRO A 83 3.52 4.73 10.49
N GLU A 84 2.36 4.30 10.96
CA GLU A 84 1.09 5.03 10.91
C GLU A 84 0.74 5.45 9.47
N TYR A 85 0.94 4.53 8.54
CA TYR A 85 0.74 4.74 7.10
C TYR A 85 -0.71 5.04 6.77
N TYR A 86 -1.66 4.23 7.27
CA TYR A 86 -3.09 4.44 7.00
C TYR A 86 -3.58 5.73 7.59
N THR A 87 -3.17 6.01 8.83
CA THR A 87 -3.49 7.27 9.49
C THR A 87 -3.04 8.45 8.63
N LYS A 88 -1.80 8.44 8.16
CA LYS A 88 -1.25 9.50 7.31
C LYS A 88 -1.96 9.62 5.95
N ILE A 89 -2.25 8.49 5.30
CA ILE A 89 -2.95 8.51 4.00
C ILE A 89 -4.36 9.06 4.14
N PHE A 90 -5.13 8.49 5.06
CA PHE A 90 -6.55 8.83 5.17
C PHE A 90 -6.81 10.13 5.94
N ALA A 91 -5.88 10.57 6.80
CA ALA A 91 -5.93 11.90 7.40
C ALA A 91 -5.13 12.95 6.62
N ARG A 92 -4.78 12.70 5.35
CA ARG A 92 -4.14 13.66 4.43
C ARG A 92 -2.83 14.22 4.98
N GLY A 93 -2.00 13.35 5.53
CA GLY A 93 -0.68 13.67 6.09
C GLY A 93 -0.67 13.96 7.58
N LEU A 94 -1.83 14.05 8.23
CA LEU A 94 -1.94 14.25 9.67
C LEU A 94 -1.87 12.92 10.42
N LEU A 95 -1.45 12.98 11.69
CA LEU A 95 -1.53 11.85 12.63
C LEU A 95 -2.84 11.93 13.43
N ASP A 96 -3.96 11.88 12.72
CA ASP A 96 -5.31 11.99 13.28
C ASP A 96 -6.13 10.75 12.92
N THR A 97 -6.23 9.82 13.87
CA THR A 97 -6.94 8.55 13.70
C THR A 97 -8.44 8.77 13.46
N GLN A 98 -9.05 9.75 14.14
CA GLN A 98 -10.48 10.02 14.00
C GLN A 98 -10.79 10.59 12.60
N LEU A 99 -9.96 11.50 12.11
CA LEU A 99 -10.09 12.02 10.75
C LEU A 99 -9.88 10.91 9.71
N ALA A 100 -8.91 10.03 9.93
CA ALA A 100 -8.68 8.88 9.06
C ALA A 100 -9.90 7.94 9.01
N LEU A 101 -10.50 7.61 10.15
CA LEU A 101 -11.72 6.81 10.23
C LEU A 101 -12.91 7.49 9.55
N THR A 102 -13.07 8.80 9.77
CA THR A 102 -14.12 9.61 9.13
C THR A 102 -13.95 9.61 7.61
N ASN A 103 -12.73 9.70 7.11
CA ASN A 103 -12.49 9.63 5.66
C ASN A 103 -12.67 8.22 5.11
N LEU A 104 -12.29 7.18 5.86
CA LEU A 104 -12.53 5.78 5.46
C LEU A 104 -14.02 5.43 5.41
N SER A 105 -14.86 6.04 6.26
CA SER A 105 -16.31 5.82 6.21
C SER A 105 -16.99 6.37 4.94
N LYS A 106 -16.27 7.15 4.13
CA LYS A 106 -16.72 7.63 2.80
C LYS A 106 -16.45 6.63 1.68
N PHE A 107 -15.69 5.57 1.96
CA PHE A 107 -15.41 4.55 0.95
C PHE A 107 -16.57 3.59 0.82
N ASP A 108 -16.96 3.31 -0.41
CA ASP A 108 -18.01 2.33 -0.73
C ASP A 108 -17.54 0.91 -0.37
N HIS A 109 -16.23 0.65 -0.56
CA HIS A 109 -15.63 -0.65 -0.25
C HIS A 109 -14.30 -0.49 0.49
N VAL A 110 -14.28 -0.94 1.74
CA VAL A 110 -13.04 -1.11 2.52
C VAL A 110 -12.79 -2.61 2.67
N ILE A 111 -11.81 -3.11 1.95
CA ILE A 111 -11.44 -4.52 1.93
C ILE A 111 -10.32 -4.75 2.92
N VAL A 112 -10.45 -5.80 3.73
CA VAL A 112 -9.36 -6.27 4.59
C VAL A 112 -8.73 -7.50 3.93
N ALA A 113 -7.46 -7.39 3.56
CA ALA A 113 -6.77 -8.41 2.79
C ALA A 113 -6.75 -9.80 3.47
N GLU A 114 -6.77 -9.82 4.80
CA GLU A 114 -6.80 -11.05 5.60
C GLU A 114 -8.17 -11.72 5.62
N ASP A 115 -9.26 -10.97 5.41
CA ASP A 115 -10.61 -11.50 5.37
C ASP A 115 -10.99 -12.03 3.97
N GLY A 116 -10.10 -11.85 3.00
CA GLY A 116 -10.29 -12.27 1.61
C GLY A 116 -10.76 -11.14 0.70
N MET A 117 -10.81 -11.42 -0.57
CA MET A 117 -11.18 -10.44 -1.61
C MET A 117 -12.53 -10.76 -2.27
N ASP A 118 -13.36 -11.57 -1.62
CA ASP A 118 -14.63 -12.03 -2.22
C ASP A 118 -15.63 -10.87 -2.45
N SER A 119 -15.51 -9.78 -1.67
CA SER A 119 -16.28 -8.56 -1.88
C SER A 119 -16.01 -7.88 -3.24
N LEU A 120 -14.86 -8.15 -3.87
CA LEU A 120 -14.58 -7.67 -5.22
C LEU A 120 -15.45 -8.34 -6.29
N ASN A 121 -15.98 -9.53 -6.00
CA ASN A 121 -16.91 -10.21 -6.91
C ASN A 121 -18.20 -9.41 -7.10
N GLU A 122 -18.63 -8.65 -6.07
CA GLU A 122 -19.78 -7.75 -6.14
C GLU A 122 -19.57 -6.62 -7.15
N LEU A 123 -18.31 -6.24 -7.37
CA LEU A 123 -17.89 -5.26 -8.37
C LEU A 123 -17.67 -5.88 -9.77
N GLY A 124 -17.93 -7.17 -9.94
CA GLY A 124 -17.65 -7.90 -11.17
C GLY A 124 -16.16 -8.14 -11.42
N TRP A 125 -15.29 -7.89 -10.44
CA TRP A 125 -13.86 -8.14 -10.55
C TRP A 125 -13.58 -9.61 -10.24
N ILE A 126 -13.36 -10.38 -11.31
CA ILE A 126 -13.07 -11.81 -11.22
C ILE A 126 -11.57 -12.00 -11.23
N LYS A 127 -11.06 -12.78 -10.30
CA LYS A 127 -9.67 -13.21 -10.32
C LYS A 127 -9.48 -14.23 -11.44
N GLU A 128 -8.96 -13.79 -12.58
CA GLU A 128 -8.73 -14.67 -13.75
C GLU A 128 -7.61 -15.69 -13.55
N SER A 129 -6.62 -15.39 -12.69
CA SER A 129 -5.53 -16.33 -12.39
C SER A 129 -4.81 -15.93 -11.10
N ASP A 130 -4.16 -16.89 -10.46
CA ASP A 130 -3.16 -16.62 -9.44
C ASP A 130 -1.94 -15.95 -10.07
N THR A 131 -2.00 -14.62 -10.20
CA THR A 131 -0.81 -13.85 -10.50
C THR A 131 0.12 -13.99 -9.30
N THR A 132 1.01 -14.97 -9.38
CA THR A 132 2.10 -15.07 -8.42
C THR A 132 2.92 -13.80 -8.55
N HIS A 133 2.87 -12.95 -7.53
CA HIS A 133 3.84 -11.86 -7.42
C HIS A 133 5.23 -12.44 -7.64
N PRO A 134 6.11 -11.74 -8.38
CA PRO A 134 7.47 -12.19 -8.56
C PRO A 134 8.10 -12.41 -7.19
N THR A 135 8.15 -13.67 -6.78
CA THR A 135 8.72 -14.07 -5.50
C THR A 135 10.23 -14.04 -5.59
N PHE A 136 10.88 -13.81 -4.45
CA PHE A 136 12.30 -14.10 -4.30
C PHE A 136 12.57 -15.51 -4.86
N GLY A 137 13.47 -15.65 -5.83
CA GLY A 137 13.76 -16.93 -6.48
C GLY A 137 13.41 -16.98 -7.97
N ASP A 138 12.84 -15.93 -8.53
CA ASP A 138 12.62 -15.85 -9.98
C ASP A 138 13.96 -15.86 -10.74
N LYS A 139 14.24 -17.00 -11.39
CA LYS A 139 15.47 -17.21 -12.17
C LYS A 139 15.65 -16.19 -13.28
N LYS A 140 14.54 -15.71 -13.89
CA LYS A 140 14.59 -14.68 -14.95
C LYS A 140 15.15 -13.38 -14.40
N ARG A 141 14.76 -12.99 -13.17
CA ARG A 141 15.24 -11.77 -12.57
C ARG A 141 16.70 -11.88 -12.14
N ALA A 142 17.10 -13.01 -11.57
CA ALA A 142 18.50 -13.28 -11.27
C ALA A 142 19.36 -13.14 -12.53
N ALA A 143 18.92 -13.69 -13.66
CA ALA A 143 19.60 -13.55 -14.95
C ALA A 143 19.68 -12.08 -15.43
N ILE A 144 18.60 -11.30 -15.27
CA ILE A 144 18.60 -9.88 -15.61
C ILE A 144 19.58 -9.09 -14.75
N LEU A 145 19.64 -9.35 -13.44
CA LEU A 145 20.58 -8.71 -12.54
C LEU A 145 22.02 -9.06 -12.87
N PHE A 146 22.28 -10.33 -13.26
CA PHE A 146 23.57 -10.81 -13.73
C PHE A 146 23.97 -10.09 -15.01
N LEU A 147 23.11 -10.07 -16.02
CA LEU A 147 23.39 -9.42 -17.31
C LEU A 147 23.61 -7.90 -17.16
N LYS A 148 22.94 -7.25 -16.21
CA LYS A 148 23.13 -5.83 -15.92
C LYS A 148 24.33 -5.53 -15.02
N LEU A 149 25.18 -6.52 -14.73
CA LEU A 149 26.36 -6.42 -13.87
C LEU A 149 26.05 -5.84 -12.47
N ARG A 150 24.86 -6.12 -11.97
CA ARG A 150 24.41 -5.61 -10.66
C ARG A 150 24.71 -6.63 -9.56
N TRP A 151 25.97 -6.99 -9.39
CA TRP A 151 26.45 -8.08 -8.55
C TRP A 151 26.00 -8.02 -7.10
N PHE A 152 26.09 -6.85 -6.47
CA PHE A 152 25.67 -6.68 -5.07
C PHE A 152 24.17 -7.03 -4.89
N ARG A 153 23.37 -6.64 -5.86
CA ARG A 153 21.94 -6.87 -5.86
C ARG A 153 21.61 -8.33 -6.14
N LEU A 154 22.32 -8.95 -7.07
CA LEU A 154 22.21 -10.37 -7.35
C LEU A 154 22.57 -11.21 -6.12
N PHE A 155 23.61 -10.84 -5.40
CA PHE A 155 24.05 -11.56 -4.21
C PHE A 155 23.02 -11.49 -3.08
N ASN A 156 22.42 -10.33 -2.83
CA ASN A 156 21.33 -10.19 -1.86
C ASN A 156 20.09 -10.96 -2.27
N TYR A 157 19.77 -10.96 -3.56
CA TYR A 157 18.70 -11.72 -4.15
C TYR A 157 18.89 -13.25 -3.98
N LEU A 158 20.08 -13.75 -4.31
CA LEU A 158 20.41 -15.17 -4.18
C LEU A 158 20.47 -15.66 -2.73
N LYS A 159 20.75 -14.79 -1.78
CA LYS A 159 20.77 -15.14 -0.36
C LYS A 159 19.36 -15.36 0.23
N ASN A 160 18.29 -15.09 -0.51
CA ASN A 160 16.89 -15.29 -0.09
C ASN A 160 16.60 -14.77 1.34
N LYS A 161 17.26 -13.68 1.74
CA LYS A 161 17.02 -13.15 3.06
C LYS A 161 15.66 -12.46 3.09
N LYS A 162 14.66 -13.17 3.57
CA LYS A 162 13.47 -12.51 4.10
C LYS A 162 13.94 -11.67 5.28
N PHE A 163 13.82 -10.37 5.13
CA PHE A 163 14.12 -9.46 6.22
C PHE A 163 12.97 -9.53 7.21
N THR A 164 13.28 -9.95 8.42
CA THR A 164 12.36 -9.93 9.54
C THR A 164 12.78 -8.81 10.49
N PRO A 165 11.84 -8.10 11.10
CA PRO A 165 12.20 -7.14 12.14
C PRO A 165 12.95 -7.82 13.27
N PRO A 166 13.85 -7.08 13.97
CA PRO A 166 14.43 -7.57 15.21
C PRO A 166 13.36 -7.93 16.22
N SER A 167 13.58 -8.99 17.02
CA SER A 167 12.62 -9.49 18.00
C SER A 167 12.37 -8.52 19.16
N ASP A 168 13.30 -7.62 19.40
CA ASP A 168 13.26 -6.58 20.43
C ASP A 168 12.54 -5.29 19.98
N MET A 169 12.19 -5.20 18.70
CA MET A 169 11.49 -4.03 18.17
C MET A 169 9.98 -4.16 18.35
N ASN A 170 9.38 -3.28 19.16
CA ASN A 170 7.93 -3.23 19.33
C ASN A 170 7.26 -2.44 18.19
N ILE A 171 7.13 -3.09 17.04
CA ILE A 171 6.53 -2.47 15.84
C ILE A 171 5.05 -2.14 16.06
N ALA A 172 4.38 -2.88 16.93
CA ALA A 172 2.97 -2.62 17.24
C ALA A 172 2.77 -1.24 17.89
N GLU A 173 3.67 -0.83 18.79
CA GLU A 173 3.63 0.50 19.39
C GLU A 173 3.81 1.63 18.36
N LEU A 174 4.61 1.37 17.33
CA LEU A 174 4.84 2.33 16.24
C LEU A 174 3.65 2.44 15.27
N ASN A 175 2.66 1.57 15.37
CA ASN A 175 1.52 1.49 14.46
C ASN A 175 0.19 1.41 15.21
N THR A 176 0.10 2.03 16.37
CA THR A 176 -1.09 1.93 17.24
C THR A 176 -2.35 2.46 16.57
N SER A 177 -2.28 3.62 15.92
CA SER A 177 -3.41 4.23 15.21
C SER A 177 -3.82 3.38 14.00
N ASP A 178 -2.84 2.89 13.24
CA ASP A 178 -3.10 2.01 12.10
C ASP A 178 -3.74 0.68 12.52
N LEU A 179 -3.33 0.12 13.67
CA LEU A 179 -3.96 -1.07 14.24
C LEU A 179 -5.40 -0.80 14.68
N MET A 180 -5.68 0.37 15.24
CA MET A 180 -7.06 0.77 15.56
C MET A 180 -7.91 0.87 14.30
N ILE A 181 -7.42 1.54 13.26
CA ILE A 181 -8.11 1.65 11.96
C ILE A 181 -8.37 0.25 11.40
N TYR A 182 -7.35 -0.58 11.28
CA TYR A 182 -7.46 -1.93 10.74
C TYR A 182 -8.50 -2.78 11.49
N ASN A 183 -8.44 -2.77 12.82
CA ASN A 183 -9.36 -3.55 13.66
C ASN A 183 -10.81 -3.05 13.58
N SER A 184 -11.04 -1.78 13.21
CA SER A 184 -12.39 -1.23 13.02
C SER A 184 -13.09 -1.78 11.77
N PHE A 185 -12.34 -2.30 10.80
CA PHE A 185 -12.88 -2.86 9.54
C PHE A 185 -12.73 -4.38 9.43
N ARG A 186 -11.93 -5.00 10.29
CA ARG A 186 -11.76 -6.47 10.32
C ARG A 186 -13.04 -7.14 10.83
N ARG A 187 -13.48 -8.19 10.14
CA ARG A 187 -14.65 -9.01 10.48
C ARG A 187 -14.29 -10.22 11.34
#